data_4c29b87eb9ae345c91b64b71f3a149be
#
_entry.id   4c29b87eb9ae345c91b64b71f3a149be
#
_cell.length_a   1.000
_cell.length_b   1.000
_cell.length_c   1.000
_cell.angle_alpha   90.00
_cell.angle_beta   90.00
_cell.angle_gamma   90.00
#
_symmetry.space_group_name_H-M   'P 1'
#
loop_
_entity.id
_entity.type
_entity.pdbx_description
1 polymer ?
#
loop_
_entity_poly.entity_id
_entity_poly.type
_entity_poly.pdbx_seq_one_letter_code
_entity_poly.pdbx_strand_id
1 'polypeptide(L)'
;MAQTGDVKFGNSNNPEFNLSLAGTGGSDLPNLKAEFTDIAHTRGIISAARSSDPDSANSQFFICFDSAPHLDRQYSAFGKVIKGMEFIDKIKKGDPNSGTVPDPDKIISLRSK
;
A
#
# COMPACT_ATOMS: atom_id res chain seq x y z
N MET A 1 8.99 -0.37 -2.44
CA MET A 1 7.53 -0.26 -2.67
C MET A 1 7.00 1.06 -2.16
N ALA A 2 5.91 1.53 -2.73
CA ALA A 2 5.17 2.68 -2.25
C ALA A 2 3.89 2.18 -1.60
N GLN A 3 3.71 2.39 -0.31
CA GLN A 3 2.55 1.93 0.45
C GLN A 3 1.69 3.11 0.88
N THR A 4 0.37 2.94 0.79
CA THR A 4 -0.62 3.94 1.13
C THR A 4 -1.94 3.28 1.53
N GLY A 5 -2.98 4.08 1.77
CA GLY A 5 -4.34 3.56 1.99
C GLY A 5 -4.74 3.42 3.45
N ASP A 6 -3.97 3.95 4.40
CA ASP A 6 -4.42 4.04 5.79
C ASP A 6 -5.48 5.16 5.90
N VAL A 7 -6.74 4.78 5.80
CA VAL A 7 -7.87 5.73 5.78
C VAL A 7 -8.17 6.32 7.16
N LYS A 8 -7.61 5.76 8.21
CA LYS A 8 -7.82 6.22 9.59
C LYS A 8 -6.76 7.24 10.00
N PHE A 9 -5.50 6.82 10.04
CA PHE A 9 -4.40 7.65 10.54
C PHE A 9 -3.64 8.37 9.44
N GLY A 10 -3.71 7.90 8.21
CA GLY A 10 -3.02 8.48 7.06
C GLY A 10 -3.88 9.41 6.20
N ASN A 11 -5.15 9.57 6.51
CA ASN A 11 -6.06 10.45 5.78
C ASN A 11 -6.16 11.81 6.48
N SER A 12 -5.61 12.85 5.87
CA SER A 12 -5.57 14.20 6.46
C SER A 12 -6.96 14.81 6.69
N ASN A 13 -8.00 14.27 6.06
CA ASN A 13 -9.39 14.69 6.29
C ASN A 13 -10.10 13.94 7.40
N ASN A 14 -9.46 12.93 7.99
CA ASN A 14 -10.03 12.16 9.09
C ASN A 14 -9.69 12.85 10.42
N PRO A 15 -10.65 13.03 11.36
CA PRO A 15 -10.38 13.61 12.67
C PRO A 15 -9.30 12.88 13.48
N GLU A 16 -9.09 11.59 13.20
CA GLU A 16 -8.08 10.75 13.87
C GLU A 16 -6.71 10.79 13.16
N PHE A 17 -6.53 11.64 12.15
CA PHE A 17 -5.27 11.74 11.42
C PHE A 17 -4.09 11.91 12.37
N ASN A 18 -3.10 11.02 12.22
CA ASN A 18 -1.92 11.02 13.06
C ASN A 18 -0.76 10.34 12.32
N LEU A 19 0.20 11.12 11.85
CA LEU A 19 1.34 10.61 11.08
C LEU A 19 2.18 9.60 11.86
N SER A 20 2.26 9.71 13.18
CA SER A 20 3.02 8.75 13.98
C SER A 20 2.39 7.36 14.01
N LEU A 21 1.09 7.25 13.74
CA LEU A 21 0.35 5.99 13.67
C LEU A 21 0.04 5.55 12.24
N ALA A 22 0.38 6.37 11.25
CA ALA A 22 0.12 6.05 9.86
C ALA A 22 0.77 4.70 9.47
N GLY A 23 0.01 3.86 8.79
CA GLY A 23 0.41 2.50 8.45
C GLY A 23 -0.15 1.44 9.39
N THR A 24 -0.76 1.84 10.51
CA THR A 24 -1.34 0.91 11.49
C THR A 24 -2.87 0.84 11.42
N GLY A 25 -3.52 1.76 10.72
CA GLY A 25 -4.98 1.84 10.65
C GLY A 25 -5.57 1.23 9.39
N GLY A 26 -6.89 1.23 9.36
CA GLY A 26 -7.67 0.74 8.23
C GLY A 26 -9.09 1.25 8.31
N SER A 27 -9.96 0.72 7.44
CA SER A 27 -11.38 1.03 7.42
C SER A 27 -12.13 0.26 8.51
N ASP A 28 -13.38 0.64 8.76
CA ASP A 28 -14.28 -0.09 9.66
C ASP A 28 -14.93 -1.31 9.01
N LEU A 29 -14.64 -1.55 7.72
CA LEU A 29 -15.11 -2.72 7.00
C LEU A 29 -14.33 -3.98 7.43
N PRO A 30 -14.93 -5.17 7.27
CA PRO A 30 -14.24 -6.42 7.60
C PRO A 30 -12.92 -6.58 6.81
N ASN A 31 -11.96 -7.24 7.42
CA ASN A 31 -10.73 -7.60 6.73
C ASN A 31 -11.00 -8.57 5.57
N LEU A 32 -10.12 -8.53 4.59
CA LEU A 32 -10.19 -9.37 3.40
C LEU A 32 -9.37 -10.63 3.59
N LYS A 33 -9.90 -11.76 3.12
CA LYS A 33 -9.16 -13.01 3.08
C LYS A 33 -8.06 -12.97 2.02
N ALA A 34 -6.98 -13.69 2.25
CA ALA A 34 -5.91 -13.84 1.27
C ALA A 34 -6.42 -14.47 -0.02
N GLU A 35 -5.95 -13.94 -1.15
CA GLU A 35 -6.24 -14.48 -2.48
C GLU A 35 -4.92 -14.55 -3.26
N PHE A 36 -4.02 -15.42 -2.80
CA PHE A 36 -2.71 -15.58 -3.41
C PHE A 36 -2.84 -16.20 -4.80
N THR A 37 -2.02 -15.71 -5.73
CA THR A 37 -1.96 -16.19 -7.12
C THR A 37 -0.51 -16.46 -7.52
N ASP A 38 -0.33 -16.94 -8.75
CA ASP A 38 0.99 -17.17 -9.33
C ASP A 38 1.61 -15.91 -9.96
N ILE A 39 0.92 -14.76 -9.85
CA ILE A 39 1.41 -13.50 -10.41
C ILE A 39 2.63 -13.04 -9.61
N ALA A 40 3.76 -12.87 -10.30
CA ALA A 40 4.98 -12.39 -9.69
C ALA A 40 4.87 -10.90 -9.34
N HIS A 41 5.41 -10.52 -8.18
CA HIS A 41 5.48 -9.12 -7.74
C HIS A 41 6.62 -8.41 -8.47
N THR A 42 6.35 -8.01 -9.71
CA THR A 42 7.28 -7.25 -10.54
C THR A 42 6.96 -5.76 -10.48
N ARG A 43 7.81 -4.94 -11.11
CA ARG A 43 7.62 -3.48 -11.14
C ARG A 43 6.20 -3.12 -11.61
N GLY A 44 5.54 -2.26 -10.85
CA GLY A 44 4.20 -1.76 -11.15
C GLY A 44 3.05 -2.62 -10.62
N ILE A 45 3.31 -3.79 -10.06
CA ILE A 45 2.26 -4.62 -9.46
C ILE A 45 1.71 -3.94 -8.22
N ILE A 46 0.39 -3.98 -8.07
CA ILE A 46 -0.36 -3.44 -6.93
C ILE A 46 -0.86 -4.63 -6.10
N SER A 47 -0.54 -4.60 -4.82
CA SER A 47 -0.84 -5.72 -3.92
C SER A 47 -1.39 -5.20 -2.59
N ALA A 48 -2.21 -6.02 -1.94
CA ALA A 48 -2.80 -5.67 -0.65
C ALA A 48 -1.77 -5.76 0.47
N ALA A 49 -1.65 -4.68 1.24
CA ALA A 49 -0.85 -4.69 2.46
C ALA A 49 -1.63 -5.36 3.59
N ARG A 50 -0.93 -5.98 4.52
CA ARG A 50 -1.51 -6.70 5.64
C ARG A 50 -0.54 -6.77 6.81
N SER A 51 -1.05 -7.19 7.96
CA SER A 51 -0.20 -7.54 9.10
C SER A 51 0.37 -8.96 8.92
N SER A 52 0.88 -9.56 9.99
CA SER A 52 1.39 -10.93 9.94
C SER A 52 0.33 -11.98 9.63
N ASP A 53 -0.95 -11.70 9.93
CA ASP A 53 -2.06 -12.58 9.57
C ASP A 53 -2.35 -12.45 8.06
N PRO A 54 -2.30 -13.55 7.30
CA PRO A 54 -2.60 -13.52 5.86
C PRO A 54 -3.98 -12.99 5.51
N ASP A 55 -4.95 -13.11 6.42
CA ASP A 55 -6.33 -12.68 6.23
C ASP A 55 -6.62 -11.33 6.89
N SER A 56 -5.60 -10.48 7.06
CA SER A 56 -5.73 -9.18 7.71
C SER A 56 -5.69 -7.99 6.76
N ALA A 57 -5.73 -8.19 5.45
CA ALA A 57 -5.78 -7.10 4.48
C ALA A 57 -7.03 -6.26 4.68
N ASN A 58 -6.90 -4.96 4.52
CA ASN A 58 -8.01 -4.02 4.68
C ASN A 58 -7.90 -2.93 3.60
N SER A 59 -7.63 -1.69 3.97
CA SER A 59 -7.60 -0.57 3.03
C SER A 59 -6.21 -0.27 2.46
N GLN A 60 -5.16 -0.71 3.11
CA GLN A 60 -3.80 -0.40 2.67
C GLN A 60 -3.35 -1.27 1.51
N PHE A 61 -2.57 -0.68 0.61
CA PHE A 61 -1.99 -1.38 -0.53
C PHE A 61 -0.63 -0.80 -0.86
N PHE A 62 0.13 -1.51 -1.67
CA PHE A 62 1.43 -1.03 -2.12
C PHE A 62 1.64 -1.26 -3.61
N ILE A 63 2.53 -0.47 -4.18
CA ILE A 63 2.97 -0.57 -5.57
C ILE A 63 4.45 -0.92 -5.57
N CYS A 64 4.84 -1.96 -6.29
CA CYS A 64 6.23 -2.38 -6.37
C CYS A 64 7.03 -1.45 -7.27
N PHE A 65 8.15 -0.91 -6.77
CA PHE A 65 9.10 -0.16 -7.59
C PHE A 65 9.91 -1.07 -8.50
N ASP A 66 10.16 -2.29 -8.05
CA ASP A 66 11.01 -3.27 -8.70
C ASP A 66 10.54 -4.67 -8.33
N SER A 67 11.18 -5.69 -8.89
CA SER A 67 10.85 -7.08 -8.57
C SER A 67 11.07 -7.37 -7.09
N ALA A 68 10.09 -8.03 -6.48
CA ALA A 68 10.11 -8.41 -5.07
C ALA A 68 9.64 -9.87 -4.92
N PRO A 69 10.47 -10.85 -5.35
CA PRO A 69 10.06 -12.24 -5.37
C PRO A 69 9.74 -12.82 -3.99
N HIS A 70 10.26 -12.23 -2.92
CA HIS A 70 9.93 -12.64 -1.55
C HIS A 70 8.47 -12.39 -1.19
N LEU A 71 7.75 -11.58 -1.95
CA LEU A 71 6.32 -11.30 -1.76
C LEU A 71 5.42 -12.27 -2.53
N ASP A 72 5.97 -13.03 -3.47
CA ASP A 72 5.22 -13.90 -4.34
C ASP A 72 4.51 -14.98 -3.51
N ARG A 73 3.20 -15.16 -3.77
CA ARG A 73 2.33 -16.10 -3.05
C ARG A 73 2.21 -15.83 -1.55
N GLN A 74 2.71 -14.68 -1.07
CA GLN A 74 2.60 -14.26 0.33
C GLN A 74 1.69 -13.04 0.47
N TYR A 75 1.46 -12.31 -0.62
CA TYR A 75 0.58 -11.14 -0.67
C TYR A 75 -0.35 -11.24 -1.87
N SER A 76 -1.54 -10.65 -1.73
CA SER A 76 -2.58 -10.72 -2.76
C SER A 76 -2.40 -9.58 -3.77
N ALA A 77 -1.77 -9.89 -4.89
CA ALA A 77 -1.68 -8.96 -6.02
C ALA A 77 -3.05 -8.83 -6.69
N PHE A 78 -3.51 -7.60 -6.91
CA PHE A 78 -4.83 -7.35 -7.49
C PHE A 78 -4.84 -6.34 -8.63
N GLY A 79 -3.71 -5.76 -8.96
CA GLY A 79 -3.66 -4.77 -10.02
C GLY A 79 -2.26 -4.52 -10.56
N LYS A 80 -2.18 -3.71 -11.58
CA LYS A 80 -0.93 -3.31 -12.23
C LYS A 80 -1.05 -1.87 -12.71
N VAL A 81 -0.01 -1.08 -12.49
CA VAL A 81 0.07 0.27 -13.04
C VAL A 81 0.27 0.17 -14.55
N ILE A 82 -0.64 0.77 -15.31
CA ILE A 82 -0.58 0.74 -16.78
C ILE A 82 -0.02 2.03 -17.38
N LYS A 83 0.05 3.11 -16.59
CA LYS A 83 0.57 4.40 -17.03
C LYS A 83 1.00 5.23 -15.82
N GLY A 84 2.10 5.98 -15.94
CA GLY A 84 2.53 6.92 -14.91
C GLY A 84 3.46 6.34 -13.87
N MET A 85 4.06 5.17 -14.08
CA MET A 85 4.99 4.56 -13.13
C MET A 85 6.19 5.47 -12.83
N GLU A 86 6.62 6.28 -13.81
CA GLU A 86 7.69 7.27 -13.63
C GLU A 86 7.36 8.34 -12.59
N PHE A 87 6.08 8.61 -12.34
CA PHE A 87 5.65 9.52 -11.28
C PHE A 87 5.68 8.84 -9.91
N ILE A 88 5.35 7.56 -9.87
CA ILE A 88 5.46 6.74 -8.65
C ILE A 88 6.92 6.70 -8.18
N ASP A 89 7.86 6.60 -9.11
CA ASP A 89 9.29 6.60 -8.80
C ASP A 89 9.75 7.90 -8.10
N LYS A 90 9.02 8.99 -8.28
CA LYS A 90 9.38 10.31 -7.75
C LYS A 90 8.86 10.59 -6.35
N ILE A 91 7.98 9.74 -5.79
CA ILE A 91 7.50 9.97 -4.44
C ILE A 91 8.65 9.82 -3.44
N LYS A 92 8.52 10.52 -2.32
CA LYS A 92 9.55 10.54 -1.28
C LYS A 92 9.79 9.12 -0.75
N LYS A 93 11.05 8.74 -0.68
CA LYS A 93 11.46 7.45 -0.09
C LYS A 93 11.68 7.65 1.40
N GLY A 94 11.25 6.68 2.18
CA GLY A 94 11.39 6.71 3.62
C GLY A 94 12.61 5.94 4.12
N ASP A 95 12.63 5.71 5.42
CA ASP A 95 13.64 4.91 6.07
C ASP A 95 13.67 3.49 5.47
N PRO A 96 14.84 2.94 5.07
CA PRO A 96 14.92 1.61 4.47
C PRO A 96 14.38 0.48 5.36
N ASN A 97 14.40 0.67 6.69
CA ASN A 97 13.96 -0.35 7.64
C ASN A 97 12.47 -0.25 7.98
N SER A 98 11.95 0.96 8.20
CA SER A 98 10.57 1.19 8.63
C SER A 98 9.65 1.70 7.51
N GLY A 99 10.21 2.27 6.46
CA GLY A 99 9.44 2.92 5.39
C GLY A 99 8.87 4.28 5.77
N THR A 100 9.10 4.75 6.99
CA THR A 100 8.52 6.01 7.48
C THR A 100 9.06 7.22 6.72
N VAL A 101 8.16 8.10 6.28
CA VAL A 101 8.48 9.36 5.61
C VAL A 101 7.97 10.51 6.48
N PRO A 102 8.84 11.45 6.93
CA PRO A 102 8.42 12.54 7.83
C PRO A 102 7.39 13.49 7.23
N ASP A 103 7.45 13.73 5.94
CA ASP A 103 6.52 14.61 5.22
C ASP A 103 6.11 13.90 3.93
N PRO A 104 5.20 12.92 4.02
CA PRO A 104 4.86 12.07 2.88
C PRO A 104 4.10 12.83 1.79
N ASP A 105 4.27 12.37 0.55
CA ASP A 105 3.40 12.78 -0.53
C ASP A 105 1.97 12.32 -0.26
N LYS A 106 1.00 13.03 -0.82
CA LYS A 106 -0.43 12.78 -0.57
C LYS A 106 -1.15 12.43 -1.85
N ILE A 107 -2.06 11.47 -1.76
CA ILE A 107 -3.02 11.19 -2.83
C ILE A 107 -4.14 12.23 -2.72
N ILE A 108 -4.31 13.06 -3.77
CA ILE A 108 -5.34 14.08 -3.81
C ILE A 108 -6.69 13.45 -4.19
N SER A 109 -6.69 12.53 -5.14
CA SER A 109 -7.90 11.80 -5.52
C SER A 109 -7.56 10.41 -6.04
N LEU A 110 -8.42 9.45 -5.74
CA LEU A 110 -8.34 8.08 -6.22
C LEU A 110 -9.76 7.63 -6.54
N ARG A 111 -10.04 7.31 -7.81
CA ARG A 111 -11.39 6.99 -8.27
C ARG A 111 -11.39 5.78 -9.19
N SER A 112 -12.45 4.99 -9.13
CA SER A 112 -12.77 4.02 -10.17
C SER A 112 -13.47 4.73 -11.33
N LYS A 113 -13.34 4.19 -12.52
CA LYS A 113 -14.09 4.67 -13.67
C LYS A 113 -15.53 4.17 -13.63
#